data_a72a7dd8fbd5dd8dc5f0e816eec92395
#
_entry.id   a72a7dd8fbd5dd8dc5f0e816eec92395
#
_cell.length_a   1.000
_cell.length_b   1.000
_cell.length_c   1.000
_cell.angle_alpha   90.00
_cell.angle_beta   90.00
_cell.angle_gamma   90.00
#
_symmetry.space_group_name_H-M   'P 1'
#
loop_
_entity.id
_entity.type
_entity.pdbx_description
1 polymer ?
#
loop_
_entity_poly.entity_id
_entity_poly.type
_entity_poly.pdbx_seq_one_letter_code
_entity_poly.pdbx_strand_id
1 'polypeptide(L)'
;MDYGQIIYRTADDSYVITKNGMPYHVYPYAAEFAQEWDEVNAYAEAHPECVTEEQPYVPPVPTLDEAKAAKLSEINAAADRAIATLTATYPDREISTFDKQESEARAYAADATASTPLLSALAQARGVPLDELVRRVLAKADAFAVASGSIIGQRQALED
;
A
#
# COMPACT_ATOMS: atom_id res chain seq x y z
N MET A 1 -12.04 45.74 19.85
CA MET A 1 -11.34 45.54 18.56
C MET A 1 -12.39 44.97 17.61
N ASP A 2 -12.37 45.34 16.33
CA ASP A 2 -13.31 44.72 15.36
C ASP A 2 -12.61 43.53 14.72
N TYR A 3 -13.17 42.34 14.94
CA TYR A 3 -12.62 41.07 14.42
C TYR A 3 -13.22 40.67 13.06
N GLY A 4 -14.21 41.40 12.56
CA GLY A 4 -14.92 41.04 11.33
C GLY A 4 -15.65 39.70 11.44
N GLN A 5 -15.54 38.85 10.44
CA GLN A 5 -16.10 37.50 10.47
C GLN A 5 -15.24 36.58 11.34
N ILE A 6 -15.92 35.84 12.21
CA ILE A 6 -15.32 34.87 13.14
C ILE A 6 -15.87 33.48 12.83
N ILE A 7 -15.02 32.46 12.83
CA ILE A 7 -15.46 31.06 12.73
C ILE A 7 -15.35 30.44 14.12
N TYR A 8 -16.47 29.92 14.62
CA TYR A 8 -16.50 29.14 15.85
C TYR A 8 -16.37 27.66 15.55
N ARG A 9 -15.47 26.99 16.27
CA ARG A 9 -15.21 25.56 16.15
C ARG A 9 -15.81 24.81 17.32
N THR A 10 -16.86 24.07 17.07
CA THR A 10 -17.56 23.27 18.11
C THR A 10 -16.74 22.08 18.61
N ALA A 11 -15.74 21.65 17.83
CA ALA A 11 -14.90 20.50 18.15
C ALA A 11 -13.99 20.72 19.37
N ASP A 12 -13.53 21.96 19.55
CA ASP A 12 -12.55 22.33 20.59
C ASP A 12 -12.86 23.65 21.29
N ASP A 13 -14.09 24.15 21.11
CA ASP A 13 -14.58 25.41 21.71
C ASP A 13 -13.65 26.61 21.43
N SER A 14 -13.13 26.70 20.23
CA SER A 14 -12.16 27.70 19.81
C SER A 14 -12.70 28.61 18.71
N TYR A 15 -12.01 29.72 18.47
CA TYR A 15 -12.32 30.68 17.42
C TYR A 15 -11.20 30.76 16.38
N VAL A 16 -11.57 30.93 15.11
CA VAL A 16 -10.65 31.36 14.06
C VAL A 16 -11.02 32.77 13.64
N ILE A 17 -10.10 33.70 13.84
CA ILE A 17 -10.20 35.09 13.45
C ILE A 17 -9.23 35.42 12.31
N THR A 18 -9.39 36.59 11.69
CA THR A 18 -8.41 37.08 10.72
C THR A 18 -7.46 38.05 11.40
N LYS A 19 -6.17 37.74 11.45
CA LYS A 19 -5.11 38.59 11.99
C LYS A 19 -4.06 38.84 10.90
N ASN A 20 -3.85 40.11 10.55
CA ASN A 20 -2.94 40.48 9.47
C ASN A 20 -3.27 39.83 8.11
N GLY A 21 -4.55 39.61 7.80
CA GLY A 21 -5.01 38.99 6.57
C GLY A 21 -4.86 37.46 6.51
N MET A 22 -4.49 36.83 7.63
CA MET A 22 -4.34 35.39 7.73
C MET A 22 -5.26 34.80 8.81
N PRO A 23 -5.74 33.54 8.63
CA PRO A 23 -6.48 32.84 9.67
C PRO A 23 -5.59 32.65 10.92
N TYR A 24 -6.13 32.99 12.08
CA TYR A 24 -5.44 32.90 13.35
C TYR A 24 -6.35 32.19 14.36
N HIS A 25 -5.85 31.16 15.01
CA HIS A 25 -6.60 30.29 15.89
C HIS A 25 -6.42 30.68 17.36
N VAL A 26 -7.53 30.92 18.05
CA VAL A 26 -7.55 31.32 19.45
C VAL A 26 -8.23 30.21 20.27
N TYR A 27 -7.47 29.64 21.21
CA TYR A 27 -7.89 28.49 22.02
C TYR A 27 -8.18 28.91 23.46
N PRO A 28 -9.24 28.35 24.09
CA PRO A 28 -9.56 28.64 25.50
C PRO A 28 -8.59 28.02 26.51
N TYR A 29 -7.82 27.00 26.09
CA TYR A 29 -7.04 26.17 27.01
C TYR A 29 -5.57 26.56 27.14
N ALA A 30 -5.07 27.45 26.31
CA ALA A 30 -3.69 27.88 26.36
C ALA A 30 -3.58 29.20 27.16
N ALA A 31 -2.81 29.18 28.24
CA ALA A 31 -2.66 30.36 29.10
C ALA A 31 -2.17 31.61 28.37
N GLU A 32 -1.39 31.42 27.32
CA GLU A 32 -0.89 32.47 26.43
C GLU A 32 -1.97 33.12 25.56
N PHE A 33 -3.10 32.45 25.33
CA PHE A 33 -4.24 32.94 24.55
C PHE A 33 -5.45 33.29 25.41
N ALA A 34 -5.41 33.08 26.74
CA ALA A 34 -6.58 33.25 27.60
C ALA A 34 -7.19 34.65 27.48
N GLN A 35 -6.37 35.70 27.50
CA GLN A 35 -6.86 37.07 27.38
C GLN A 35 -7.46 37.31 25.99
N GLU A 36 -6.79 36.86 24.92
CA GLU A 36 -7.26 37.04 23.55
C GLU A 36 -8.53 36.24 23.30
N TRP A 37 -8.64 35.02 23.88
CA TRP A 37 -9.85 34.23 23.81
C TRP A 37 -11.03 34.91 24.50
N ASP A 38 -10.84 35.46 25.72
CA ASP A 38 -11.87 36.21 26.43
C ASP A 38 -12.37 37.43 25.61
N GLU A 39 -11.45 38.17 24.98
CA GLU A 39 -11.78 39.30 24.12
C GLU A 39 -12.58 38.89 22.88
N VAL A 40 -12.17 37.79 22.20
CA VAL A 40 -12.86 37.27 21.03
C VAL A 40 -14.23 36.70 21.41
N ASN A 41 -14.32 35.96 22.52
CA ASN A 41 -15.58 35.42 23.00
C ASN A 41 -16.58 36.53 23.36
N ALA A 42 -16.14 37.56 24.09
CA ALA A 42 -16.99 38.71 24.40
C ALA A 42 -17.45 39.47 23.15
N TYR A 43 -16.61 39.56 22.12
CA TYR A 43 -16.98 40.16 20.84
C TYR A 43 -18.00 39.27 20.11
N ALA A 44 -17.77 37.96 20.09
CA ALA A 44 -18.69 36.99 19.45
C ALA A 44 -20.08 37.01 20.10
N GLU A 45 -20.16 37.09 21.42
CA GLU A 45 -21.42 37.24 22.15
C GLU A 45 -22.16 38.53 21.82
N ALA A 46 -21.40 39.63 21.65
CA ALA A 46 -21.97 40.95 21.31
C ALA A 46 -22.37 41.07 19.82
N HIS A 47 -21.77 40.27 18.93
CA HIS A 47 -21.95 40.29 17.48
C HIS A 47 -22.22 38.91 16.91
N PRO A 48 -23.31 38.24 17.28
CA PRO A 48 -23.63 36.90 16.81
C PRO A 48 -23.77 36.82 15.27
N GLU A 49 -24.11 37.91 14.62
CA GLU A 49 -24.17 38.03 13.14
C GLU A 49 -22.81 37.85 12.44
N CYS A 50 -21.72 38.07 13.18
CA CYS A 50 -20.35 37.93 12.69
C CYS A 50 -19.80 36.52 12.91
N VAL A 51 -20.50 35.65 13.65
CA VAL A 51 -20.05 34.31 14.00
C VAL A 51 -20.62 33.31 13.04
N THR A 52 -19.75 32.47 12.45
CA THR A 52 -20.14 31.35 11.61
C THR A 52 -19.57 30.07 12.22
N GLU A 53 -20.39 29.03 12.37
CA GLU A 53 -19.90 27.72 12.80
C GLU A 53 -19.01 27.10 11.72
N GLU A 54 -17.91 26.47 12.14
CA GLU A 54 -17.07 25.69 11.23
C GLU A 54 -17.88 24.54 10.66
N GLN A 55 -17.98 24.50 9.35
CA GLN A 55 -18.64 23.37 8.69
C GLN A 55 -17.77 22.13 8.86
N PRO A 56 -18.36 20.96 9.20
CA PRO A 56 -17.64 19.70 9.27
C PRO A 56 -16.90 19.45 7.95
N TYR A 57 -15.64 19.08 8.04
CA TYR A 57 -14.88 18.67 6.85
C TYR A 57 -15.54 17.46 6.23
N VAL A 58 -16.11 17.63 5.05
CA VAL A 58 -16.60 16.53 4.22
C VAL A 58 -15.52 16.19 3.21
N PRO A 59 -14.87 15.02 3.33
CA PRO A 59 -13.88 14.61 2.33
C PRO A 59 -14.52 14.59 0.95
N PRO A 60 -13.81 15.04 -0.08
CA PRO A 60 -14.31 14.95 -1.45
C PRO A 60 -14.59 13.47 -1.79
N VAL A 61 -15.76 13.22 -2.34
CA VAL A 61 -16.11 11.88 -2.83
C VAL A 61 -15.25 11.63 -4.07
N PRO A 62 -14.49 10.52 -4.09
CA PRO A 62 -13.66 10.21 -5.25
C PRO A 62 -14.52 10.04 -6.50
N THR A 63 -14.05 10.50 -7.62
CA THR A 63 -14.65 10.24 -8.92
C THR A 63 -14.65 8.74 -9.23
N LEU A 64 -15.48 8.30 -10.16
CA LEU A 64 -15.52 6.89 -10.56
C LEU A 64 -14.15 6.42 -11.09
N ASP A 65 -13.44 7.27 -11.82
CA ASP A 65 -12.12 6.93 -12.36
C ASP A 65 -11.06 6.82 -11.25
N GLU A 66 -11.08 7.70 -10.26
CA GLU A 66 -10.21 7.61 -9.08
C GLU A 66 -10.51 6.35 -8.25
N ALA A 67 -11.79 6.02 -8.06
CA ALA A 67 -12.19 4.81 -7.35
C ALA A 67 -11.77 3.54 -8.09
N LYS A 68 -11.92 3.50 -9.42
CA LYS A 68 -11.42 2.40 -10.26
C LYS A 68 -9.91 2.26 -10.19
N ALA A 69 -9.17 3.36 -10.35
CA ALA A 69 -7.70 3.35 -10.28
C ALA A 69 -7.20 2.85 -8.91
N ALA A 70 -7.82 3.31 -7.82
CA ALA A 70 -7.50 2.84 -6.47
C ALA A 70 -7.76 1.33 -6.33
N LYS A 71 -8.90 0.85 -6.87
CA LYS A 71 -9.24 -0.58 -6.80
C LYS A 71 -8.32 -1.46 -7.62
N LEU A 72 -7.95 -1.04 -8.82
CA LEU A 72 -6.95 -1.73 -9.64
C LEU A 72 -5.59 -1.79 -8.95
N SER A 73 -5.17 -0.71 -8.29
CA SER A 73 -3.94 -0.72 -7.51
C SER A 73 -3.98 -1.72 -6.36
N GLU A 74 -5.09 -1.82 -5.64
CA GLU A 74 -5.29 -2.83 -4.58
C GLU A 74 -5.21 -4.27 -5.13
N ILE A 75 -5.88 -4.53 -6.26
CA ILE A 75 -5.90 -5.84 -6.92
C ILE A 75 -4.49 -6.25 -7.34
N ASN A 76 -3.76 -5.36 -8.01
CA ASN A 76 -2.38 -5.60 -8.43
C ASN A 76 -1.46 -5.89 -7.23
N ALA A 77 -1.52 -5.06 -6.20
CA ALA A 77 -0.73 -5.27 -4.98
C ALA A 77 -1.09 -6.57 -4.25
N ALA A 78 -2.35 -7.00 -4.29
CA ALA A 78 -2.76 -8.28 -3.72
C ALA A 78 -2.21 -9.46 -4.51
N ALA A 79 -2.25 -9.40 -5.84
CA ALA A 79 -1.68 -10.43 -6.72
C ALA A 79 -0.16 -10.54 -6.54
N ASP A 80 0.56 -9.41 -6.50
CA ASP A 80 2.01 -9.37 -6.28
C ASP A 80 2.38 -10.01 -4.94
N ARG A 81 1.66 -9.67 -3.86
CA ARG A 81 1.88 -10.29 -2.54
C ARG A 81 1.62 -11.80 -2.57
N ALA A 82 0.56 -12.24 -3.23
CA ALA A 82 0.22 -13.65 -3.32
C ALA A 82 1.31 -14.45 -4.08
N ILE A 83 1.83 -13.91 -5.20
CA ILE A 83 2.92 -14.54 -5.94
C ILE A 83 4.22 -14.53 -5.10
N ALA A 84 4.52 -13.42 -4.43
CA ALA A 84 5.71 -13.33 -3.58
C ALA A 84 5.73 -14.38 -2.46
N THR A 85 4.57 -14.78 -1.92
CA THR A 85 4.53 -15.83 -0.91
C THR A 85 4.98 -17.20 -1.41
N LEU A 86 4.86 -17.47 -2.73
CA LEU A 86 5.28 -18.75 -3.32
C LEU A 86 6.80 -18.95 -3.26
N THR A 87 7.56 -17.88 -3.21
CA THR A 87 9.03 -17.89 -3.18
C THR A 87 9.62 -17.34 -1.87
N ALA A 88 8.80 -16.92 -0.91
CA ALA A 88 9.22 -16.20 0.30
C ALA A 88 10.22 -16.95 1.20
N THR A 89 10.33 -18.27 1.06
CA THR A 89 11.26 -19.10 1.83
C THR A 89 12.64 -19.23 1.19
N TYR A 90 12.83 -18.68 0.00
CA TYR A 90 14.09 -18.79 -0.76
C TYR A 90 14.82 -17.44 -0.76
N PRO A 91 16.17 -17.44 -0.66
CA PRO A 91 16.98 -16.24 -0.88
C PRO A 91 16.80 -15.71 -2.33
N ASP A 92 16.81 -14.39 -2.50
CA ASP A 92 16.62 -13.74 -3.82
C ASP A 92 17.61 -14.25 -4.89
N ARG A 93 18.85 -14.49 -4.49
CA ARG A 93 19.88 -15.00 -5.39
C ARG A 93 19.62 -16.45 -5.81
N GLU A 94 18.97 -17.26 -4.98
CA GLU A 94 18.54 -18.60 -5.34
C GLU A 94 17.36 -18.53 -6.32
N ILE A 95 16.38 -17.67 -6.04
CA ILE A 95 15.22 -17.44 -6.95
C ILE A 95 15.70 -17.07 -8.35
N SER A 96 16.74 -16.23 -8.47
CA SER A 96 17.31 -15.85 -9.78
C SER A 96 17.89 -17.02 -10.60
N THR A 97 18.05 -18.19 -10.00
CA THR A 97 18.53 -19.41 -10.69
C THR A 97 17.41 -20.36 -11.10
N PHE A 98 16.16 -20.12 -10.68
CA PHE A 98 15.04 -21.08 -10.89
C PHE A 98 14.78 -21.37 -12.36
N ASP A 99 14.74 -20.35 -13.20
CA ASP A 99 14.58 -20.53 -14.66
C ASP A 99 15.65 -21.41 -15.26
N LYS A 100 16.89 -21.23 -14.80
CA LYS A 100 18.01 -22.06 -15.25
C LYS A 100 17.90 -23.50 -14.72
N GLN A 101 17.49 -23.68 -13.47
CA GLN A 101 17.27 -25.03 -12.90
C GLN A 101 16.15 -25.74 -13.66
N GLU A 102 15.04 -25.07 -13.94
CA GLU A 102 13.94 -25.64 -14.71
C GLU A 102 14.34 -25.97 -16.15
N SER A 103 15.03 -25.06 -16.82
CA SER A 103 15.52 -25.30 -18.21
C SER A 103 16.43 -26.53 -18.28
N GLU A 104 17.38 -26.67 -17.36
CA GLU A 104 18.25 -27.83 -17.29
C GLU A 104 17.48 -29.11 -16.95
N ALA A 105 16.50 -29.02 -16.02
CA ALA A 105 15.69 -30.17 -15.62
C ALA A 105 14.83 -30.67 -16.79
N ARG A 106 14.21 -29.78 -17.56
CA ARG A 106 13.41 -30.15 -18.75
C ARG A 106 14.28 -30.74 -19.85
N ALA A 107 15.47 -30.17 -20.08
CA ALA A 107 16.43 -30.73 -21.05
C ALA A 107 16.87 -32.14 -20.66
N TYR A 108 17.22 -32.36 -19.39
CA TYR A 108 17.61 -33.68 -18.87
C TYR A 108 16.45 -34.71 -18.92
N ALA A 109 15.24 -34.31 -18.64
CA ALA A 109 14.06 -35.17 -18.74
C ALA A 109 13.78 -35.63 -20.19
N ALA A 110 14.10 -34.75 -21.16
CA ALA A 110 13.97 -35.09 -22.59
C ALA A 110 15.16 -35.93 -23.11
N ASP A 111 16.37 -35.66 -22.61
CA ASP A 111 17.61 -36.36 -22.96
C ASP A 111 18.54 -36.41 -21.75
N ALA A 112 18.72 -37.58 -21.17
CA ALA A 112 19.57 -37.79 -20.00
C ALA A 112 21.07 -37.49 -20.25
N THR A 113 21.48 -37.26 -21.50
CA THR A 113 22.83 -36.81 -21.85
C THR A 113 22.97 -35.29 -21.95
N ALA A 114 21.88 -34.55 -21.75
CA ALA A 114 21.88 -33.09 -21.78
C ALA A 114 22.80 -32.48 -20.70
N SER A 115 23.45 -31.38 -21.04
CA SER A 115 24.34 -30.68 -20.11
C SER A 115 23.54 -29.95 -19.03
N THR A 116 23.80 -30.28 -17.76
CA THR A 116 23.11 -29.72 -16.59
C THR A 116 24.10 -29.22 -15.52
N PRO A 117 24.96 -28.25 -15.85
CA PRO A 117 26.05 -27.85 -14.96
C PRO A 117 25.56 -27.34 -13.60
N LEU A 118 24.45 -26.58 -13.55
CA LEU A 118 23.90 -26.06 -12.31
C LEU A 118 23.28 -27.20 -11.48
N LEU A 119 22.41 -28.01 -12.08
CA LEU A 119 21.76 -29.12 -11.37
C LEU A 119 22.76 -30.19 -10.94
N SER A 120 23.80 -30.47 -11.75
CA SER A 120 24.86 -31.40 -11.37
C SER A 120 25.65 -30.93 -10.16
N ALA A 121 26.00 -29.63 -10.10
CA ALA A 121 26.68 -29.06 -8.95
C ALA A 121 25.79 -29.06 -7.70
N LEU A 122 24.48 -28.75 -7.83
CA LEU A 122 23.53 -28.81 -6.74
C LEU A 122 23.32 -30.24 -6.22
N ALA A 123 23.17 -31.22 -7.11
CA ALA A 123 23.04 -32.64 -6.77
C ALA A 123 24.25 -33.14 -6.00
N GLN A 124 25.45 -32.83 -6.48
CA GLN A 124 26.71 -33.18 -5.82
C GLN A 124 26.80 -32.56 -4.43
N ALA A 125 26.58 -31.26 -4.31
CA ALA A 125 26.69 -30.53 -3.04
C ALA A 125 25.67 -31.03 -1.99
N ARG A 126 24.49 -31.49 -2.44
CA ARG A 126 23.43 -32.01 -1.56
C ARG A 126 23.52 -33.52 -1.31
N GLY A 127 24.40 -34.22 -2.00
CA GLY A 127 24.52 -35.69 -1.90
C GLY A 127 23.26 -36.44 -2.38
N VAL A 128 22.56 -35.89 -3.39
CA VAL A 128 21.36 -36.52 -3.96
C VAL A 128 21.59 -36.93 -5.41
N PRO A 129 20.96 -38.01 -5.93
CA PRO A 129 21.03 -38.36 -7.35
C PRO A 129 20.47 -37.23 -8.22
N LEU A 130 21.08 -37.03 -9.41
CA LEU A 130 20.68 -35.96 -10.34
C LEU A 130 19.23 -36.14 -10.84
N ASP A 131 18.85 -37.35 -11.19
CA ASP A 131 17.49 -37.71 -11.61
C ASP A 131 16.44 -37.39 -10.55
N GLU A 132 16.73 -37.63 -9.29
CA GLU A 132 15.85 -37.27 -8.17
C GLU A 132 15.77 -35.75 -8.00
N LEU A 133 16.88 -35.04 -8.13
CA LEU A 133 16.88 -33.56 -8.08
C LEU A 133 16.06 -32.98 -9.25
N VAL A 134 16.24 -33.49 -10.46
CA VAL A 134 15.50 -33.10 -11.67
C VAL A 134 13.99 -33.28 -11.44
N ARG A 135 13.57 -34.43 -10.93
CA ARG A 135 12.15 -34.74 -10.63
C ARG A 135 11.58 -33.72 -9.63
N ARG A 136 12.32 -33.36 -8.57
CA ARG A 136 11.91 -32.38 -7.56
C ARG A 136 11.81 -30.97 -8.13
N VAL A 137 12.74 -30.57 -8.98
CA VAL A 137 12.74 -29.25 -9.64
C VAL A 137 11.53 -29.11 -10.54
N LEU A 138 11.26 -30.12 -11.40
CA LEU A 138 10.10 -30.09 -12.29
C LEU A 138 8.78 -30.05 -11.54
N ALA A 139 8.62 -30.86 -10.49
CA ALA A 139 7.42 -30.84 -9.67
C ALA A 139 7.16 -29.46 -9.01
N LYS A 140 8.21 -28.79 -8.55
CA LYS A 140 8.11 -27.43 -8.00
C LYS A 140 7.80 -26.38 -9.06
N ALA A 141 8.46 -26.46 -10.22
CA ALA A 141 8.22 -25.56 -11.33
C ALA A 141 6.78 -25.64 -11.84
N ASP A 142 6.25 -26.86 -12.01
CA ASP A 142 4.89 -27.07 -12.45
C ASP A 142 3.87 -26.57 -11.40
N ALA A 143 4.12 -26.81 -10.11
CA ALA A 143 3.27 -26.30 -9.03
C ALA A 143 3.29 -24.75 -8.96
N PHE A 144 4.45 -24.13 -9.15
CA PHE A 144 4.57 -22.67 -9.21
C PHE A 144 3.83 -22.10 -10.42
N ALA A 145 3.95 -22.71 -11.60
CA ALA A 145 3.26 -22.30 -12.81
C ALA A 145 1.73 -22.33 -12.66
N VAL A 146 1.20 -23.39 -12.03
CA VAL A 146 -0.25 -23.50 -11.78
C VAL A 146 -0.71 -22.46 -10.77
N ALA A 147 0.01 -22.28 -9.66
CA ALA A 147 -0.36 -21.32 -8.62
C ALA A 147 -0.30 -19.87 -9.12
N SER A 148 0.79 -19.48 -9.77
CA SER A 148 0.95 -18.11 -10.34
C SER A 148 -0.02 -17.87 -11.47
N GLY A 149 -0.26 -18.85 -12.35
CA GLY A 149 -1.27 -18.74 -13.40
C GLY A 149 -2.68 -18.52 -12.87
N SER A 150 -3.05 -19.19 -11.78
CA SER A 150 -4.33 -18.98 -11.10
C SER A 150 -4.46 -17.56 -10.53
N ILE A 151 -3.43 -17.07 -9.85
CA ILE A 151 -3.42 -15.71 -9.29
C ILE A 151 -3.52 -14.65 -10.39
N ILE A 152 -2.72 -14.78 -11.45
CA ILE A 152 -2.72 -13.86 -12.58
C ILE A 152 -4.08 -13.88 -13.29
N GLY A 153 -4.64 -15.07 -13.54
CA GLY A 153 -5.95 -15.21 -14.17
C GLY A 153 -7.07 -14.57 -13.35
N GLN A 154 -7.07 -14.75 -12.03
CA GLN A 154 -8.03 -14.09 -11.14
C GLN A 154 -7.87 -12.56 -11.18
N ARG A 155 -6.64 -12.05 -11.18
CA ARG A 155 -6.38 -10.62 -11.30
C ARG A 155 -6.94 -10.06 -12.61
N GLN A 156 -6.66 -10.72 -13.73
CA GLN A 156 -7.15 -10.30 -15.06
C GLN A 156 -8.68 -10.32 -15.14
N ALA A 157 -9.34 -11.32 -14.57
CA ALA A 157 -10.79 -11.39 -14.51
C ALA A 157 -11.46 -10.29 -13.68
N LEU A 158 -10.71 -9.59 -12.83
CA LEU A 158 -11.19 -8.44 -12.06
C LEU A 158 -10.93 -7.09 -12.77
N GLU A 159 -10.15 -7.09 -13.84
CA GLU A 159 -9.91 -5.91 -14.69
C GLU A 159 -10.97 -5.76 -15.80
N ASP A 160 -11.61 -6.86 -16.22
CA ASP A 160 -12.67 -6.88 -17.24
C ASP A 160 -14.03 -6.42 -16.67
#